data_679be3758c50610bf6751319b410eb41
#
_entry.id   679be3758c50610bf6751319b410eb41
#
_cell.length_a   1.000
_cell.length_b   1.000
_cell.length_c   1.000
_cell.angle_alpha   90.00
_cell.angle_beta   90.00
_cell.angle_gamma   90.00
#
_symmetry.space_group_name_H-M   'P 1'
#
loop_
_entity.id
_entity.type
_entity.pdbx_description
1 polymer ?
#
loop_
_entity_poly.entity_id
_entity_poly.type
_entity_poly.pdbx_seq_one_letter_code
_entity_poly.pdbx_strand_id
1 'polypeptide(L)'
;MSTAWDAKQYQQRHSYVFQYGQAVLDLLAPQKGERILDLGCGSGQLTAAIADAGATVIGMDSSPEMLAEARSHYPALEFRLGDAAHFTIEPPVDAVFSNAVLHWVKNASGAAACIARALRPGGRFVAEFGGRGNIQPVVDVLHEVLGPVETPWYYPSIGEYATVLEQNGLEPQQAWLIDRPTPVEGEDGMVDWLAMFARFVPKDRLHKVADRLRATHYKDGVWTLDYRRLRIVARKAAL
;
A
#
# COMPACT_ATOMS: atom_id res chain seq x y z
N MET A 1 3.71 19.19 2.67
CA MET A 1 2.25 19.38 2.47
C MET A 1 1.57 18.21 3.19
N SER A 2 0.64 18.52 4.11
CA SER A 2 -0.07 17.48 4.89
C SER A 2 -0.89 16.59 3.97
N THR A 3 -0.63 15.30 4.00
CA THR A 3 -1.41 14.25 3.31
C THR A 3 -2.60 13.82 4.16
N ALA A 4 -3.47 14.76 4.53
CA ALA A 4 -4.69 14.40 5.25
C ALA A 4 -5.57 13.52 4.35
N TRP A 5 -5.77 12.26 4.71
CA TRP A 5 -6.63 11.30 4.02
C TRP A 5 -8.08 11.51 4.47
N ASP A 6 -9.02 11.61 3.51
CA ASP A 6 -10.44 11.51 3.83
C ASP A 6 -10.81 10.03 4.04
N ALA A 7 -10.71 9.58 5.29
CA ALA A 7 -10.89 8.20 5.68
C ALA A 7 -12.30 7.67 5.36
N LYS A 8 -13.34 8.50 5.49
CA LYS A 8 -14.73 8.09 5.20
C LYS A 8 -14.96 7.88 3.71
N GLN A 9 -14.46 8.78 2.87
CA GLN A 9 -14.57 8.67 1.42
C GLN A 9 -13.75 7.47 0.91
N TYR A 10 -12.58 7.21 1.51
CA TYR A 10 -11.73 6.07 1.19
C TYR A 10 -12.44 4.74 1.46
N GLN A 11 -13.06 4.55 2.65
CA GLN A 11 -13.76 3.30 2.98
C GLN A 11 -14.96 3.02 2.07
N GLN A 12 -15.76 4.02 1.77
CA GLN A 12 -16.99 3.84 0.99
C GLN A 12 -16.72 3.48 -0.49
N ARG A 13 -15.63 3.98 -1.07
CA ARG A 13 -15.34 3.84 -2.50
C ARG A 13 -14.21 2.85 -2.82
N HIS A 14 -13.46 2.37 -1.83
CA HIS A 14 -12.28 1.51 -2.04
C HIS A 14 -12.32 0.23 -1.19
N SER A 15 -13.50 -0.31 -0.92
CA SER A 15 -13.68 -1.62 -0.26
C SER A 15 -12.94 -2.78 -0.96
N TYR A 16 -12.66 -2.64 -2.25
CA TYR A 16 -11.86 -3.59 -3.01
C TYR A 16 -10.41 -3.73 -2.48
N VAL A 17 -9.85 -2.69 -1.83
CA VAL A 17 -8.50 -2.77 -1.24
C VAL A 17 -8.46 -3.82 -0.13
N PHE A 18 -9.52 -3.92 0.67
CA PHE A 18 -9.66 -4.98 1.68
C PHE A 18 -9.83 -6.36 1.03
N GLN A 19 -10.70 -6.50 0.01
CA GLN A 19 -10.91 -7.77 -0.68
C GLN A 19 -9.62 -8.31 -1.32
N TYR A 20 -8.82 -7.44 -1.93
CA TYR A 20 -7.52 -7.83 -2.48
C TYR A 20 -6.46 -8.08 -1.39
N GLY A 21 -6.59 -7.47 -0.23
CA GLY A 21 -5.73 -7.70 0.93
C GLY A 21 -5.80 -9.13 1.46
N GLN A 22 -6.94 -9.83 1.29
CA GLN A 22 -7.09 -11.22 1.75
C GLN A 22 -6.05 -12.15 1.14
N ALA A 23 -5.78 -12.07 -0.16
CA ALA A 23 -4.77 -12.91 -0.81
C ALA A 23 -3.33 -12.62 -0.30
N VAL A 24 -3.07 -11.44 0.24
CA VAL A 24 -1.79 -11.10 0.88
C VAL A 24 -1.76 -11.61 2.31
N LEU A 25 -2.90 -11.59 3.01
CA LEU A 25 -3.06 -12.23 4.33
C LEU A 25 -2.85 -13.75 4.27
N ASP A 26 -3.34 -14.41 3.21
CA ASP A 26 -3.13 -15.84 3.01
C ASP A 26 -1.63 -16.18 2.89
N LEU A 27 -0.85 -15.31 2.25
CA LEU A 27 0.62 -15.44 2.18
C LEU A 27 1.30 -15.11 3.51
N LEU A 28 0.78 -14.15 4.28
CA LEU A 28 1.26 -13.86 5.63
C LEU A 28 1.06 -15.10 6.52
N ALA A 29 -0.09 -15.79 6.37
CA ALA A 29 -0.50 -16.94 7.15
C ALA A 29 -0.27 -16.73 8.66
N PRO A 30 -0.93 -15.73 9.28
CA PRO A 30 -0.70 -15.37 10.67
C PRO A 30 -1.03 -16.55 11.59
N GLN A 31 -0.18 -16.79 12.58
CA GLN A 31 -0.34 -17.90 13.53
C GLN A 31 -0.72 -17.37 14.93
N LYS A 32 -1.46 -18.18 15.66
CA LYS A 32 -1.79 -17.88 17.05
C LYS A 32 -0.51 -17.68 17.89
N GLY A 33 -0.48 -16.56 18.61
CA GLY A 33 0.64 -16.20 19.48
C GLY A 33 1.80 -15.48 18.78
N GLU A 34 1.78 -15.34 17.45
CA GLU A 34 2.74 -14.48 16.76
C GLU A 34 2.53 -13.01 17.12
N ARG A 35 3.62 -12.26 17.08
CA ARG A 35 3.61 -10.80 17.16
C ARG A 35 3.86 -10.22 15.77
N ILE A 36 2.90 -9.44 15.25
CA ILE A 36 2.91 -8.98 13.86
C ILE A 36 2.77 -7.46 13.81
N LEU A 37 3.56 -6.81 12.94
CA LEU A 37 3.40 -5.40 12.59
C LEU A 37 2.62 -5.31 11.27
N ASP A 38 1.50 -4.60 11.28
CA ASP A 38 0.77 -4.16 10.08
C ASP A 38 1.23 -2.73 9.73
N LEU A 39 2.12 -2.61 8.75
CA LEU A 39 2.77 -1.37 8.34
C LEU A 39 1.97 -0.65 7.25
N GLY A 40 1.40 0.50 7.57
CA GLY A 40 0.42 1.24 6.78
C GLY A 40 -0.98 0.65 6.96
N CYS A 41 -1.39 0.48 8.21
CA CYS A 41 -2.63 -0.22 8.58
C CYS A 41 -3.92 0.50 8.18
N GLY A 42 -3.84 1.79 7.80
CA GLY A 42 -5.01 2.60 7.46
C GLY A 42 -6.04 2.60 8.58
N SER A 43 -7.30 2.30 8.24
CA SER A 43 -8.43 2.21 9.18
C SER A 43 -8.56 0.86 9.90
N GLY A 44 -7.57 -0.04 9.78
CA GLY A 44 -7.38 -1.19 10.68
C GLY A 44 -8.10 -2.49 10.29
N GLN A 45 -8.75 -2.60 9.13
CA GLN A 45 -9.51 -3.81 8.76
C GLN A 45 -8.61 -5.04 8.63
N LEU A 46 -7.44 -4.92 7.97
CA LEU A 46 -6.49 -6.03 7.86
C LEU A 46 -5.78 -6.31 9.18
N THR A 47 -5.54 -5.26 9.98
CA THR A 47 -5.04 -5.40 11.37
C THR A 47 -5.98 -6.28 12.19
N ALA A 48 -7.29 -6.02 12.11
CA ALA A 48 -8.30 -6.82 12.81
C ALA A 48 -8.32 -8.27 12.31
N ALA A 49 -8.26 -8.48 11.00
CA ALA A 49 -8.22 -9.83 10.44
C ALA A 49 -6.97 -10.62 10.87
N ILE A 50 -5.81 -9.96 11.04
CA ILE A 50 -4.60 -10.58 11.60
C ILE A 50 -4.81 -10.94 13.08
N ALA A 51 -5.46 -10.07 13.85
CA ALA A 51 -5.78 -10.33 15.27
C ALA A 51 -6.78 -11.48 15.44
N ASP A 52 -7.78 -11.58 14.57
CA ASP A 52 -8.79 -12.66 14.57
C ASP A 52 -8.15 -14.04 14.32
N ALA A 53 -7.00 -14.10 13.64
CA ALA A 53 -6.20 -15.32 13.50
C ALA A 53 -5.46 -15.71 14.79
N GLY A 54 -5.56 -14.90 15.86
CA GLY A 54 -4.95 -15.15 17.17
C GLY A 54 -3.54 -14.58 17.34
N ALA A 55 -3.08 -13.72 16.45
CA ALA A 55 -1.82 -13.00 16.59
C ALA A 55 -1.99 -11.75 17.47
N THR A 56 -0.91 -11.32 18.13
CA THR A 56 -0.81 -10.00 18.74
C THR A 56 -0.33 -9.03 17.65
N VAL A 57 -1.17 -8.08 17.25
CA VAL A 57 -0.88 -7.18 16.14
C VAL A 57 -0.71 -5.74 16.59
N ILE A 58 0.23 -5.04 15.96
CA ILE A 58 0.41 -3.59 16.08
C ILE A 58 0.12 -3.00 14.70
N GLY A 59 -0.89 -2.15 14.58
CA GLY A 59 -1.12 -1.35 13.39
C GLY A 59 -0.26 -0.08 13.44
N MET A 60 0.43 0.26 12.34
CA MET A 60 1.15 1.52 12.23
C MET A 60 0.77 2.24 10.95
N ASP A 61 0.48 3.53 11.04
CA ASP A 61 0.21 4.39 9.88
C ASP A 61 0.79 5.79 10.11
N SER A 62 1.04 6.51 9.03
CA SER A 62 1.53 7.89 9.07
C SER A 62 0.40 8.93 9.14
N SER A 63 -0.87 8.55 8.93
CA SER A 63 -2.05 9.42 9.00
C SER A 63 -2.72 9.35 10.38
N PRO A 64 -2.73 10.47 11.13
CA PRO A 64 -3.50 10.56 12.37
C PRO A 64 -4.99 10.32 12.17
N GLU A 65 -5.55 10.73 11.03
CA GLU A 65 -6.97 10.59 10.69
C GLU A 65 -7.34 9.12 10.51
N MET A 66 -6.52 8.35 9.77
CA MET A 66 -6.70 6.91 9.61
C MET A 66 -6.62 6.18 10.94
N LEU A 67 -5.65 6.55 11.78
CA LEU A 67 -5.50 5.94 13.10
C LEU A 67 -6.64 6.29 14.07
N ALA A 68 -7.21 7.49 13.97
CA ALA A 68 -8.40 7.85 14.77
C ALA A 68 -9.58 6.96 14.40
N GLU A 69 -9.78 6.69 13.11
CA GLU A 69 -10.82 5.79 12.63
C GLU A 69 -10.54 4.33 13.04
N ALA A 70 -9.29 3.85 12.88
CA ALA A 70 -8.89 2.52 13.30
C ALA A 70 -9.16 2.28 14.80
N ARG A 71 -8.80 3.22 15.66
CA ARG A 71 -9.07 3.15 17.11
C ARG A 71 -10.56 3.19 17.45
N SER A 72 -11.35 3.91 16.66
CA SER A 72 -12.81 3.96 16.85
C SER A 72 -13.47 2.62 16.52
N HIS A 73 -13.03 1.95 15.45
CA HIS A 73 -13.58 0.67 15.01
C HIS A 73 -13.04 -0.52 15.81
N TYR A 74 -11.77 -0.47 16.22
CA TYR A 74 -11.06 -1.56 16.87
C TYR A 74 -10.36 -1.11 18.16
N PRO A 75 -11.11 -0.68 19.18
CA PRO A 75 -10.55 -0.06 20.40
C PRO A 75 -9.68 -1.03 21.24
N ALA A 76 -9.79 -2.33 21.01
CA ALA A 76 -8.98 -3.34 21.69
C ALA A 76 -7.60 -3.58 21.02
N LEU A 77 -7.36 -3.03 19.82
CA LEU A 77 -6.12 -3.21 19.08
C LEU A 77 -5.16 -2.03 19.31
N GLU A 78 -3.87 -2.32 19.21
CA GLU A 78 -2.83 -1.31 19.34
C GLU A 78 -2.56 -0.62 18.00
N PHE A 79 -2.64 0.73 17.99
CA PHE A 79 -2.33 1.55 16.82
C PHE A 79 -1.32 2.63 17.15
N ARG A 80 -0.25 2.72 16.34
CA ARG A 80 0.86 3.68 16.51
C ARG A 80 0.97 4.61 15.30
N LEU A 81 1.24 5.88 15.56
CA LEU A 81 1.65 6.82 14.53
C LEU A 81 3.13 6.57 14.19
N GLY A 82 3.45 6.45 12.90
CA GLY A 82 4.82 6.23 12.46
C GLY A 82 5.01 6.34 10.95
N ASP A 83 6.24 6.66 10.56
CA ASP A 83 6.68 6.71 9.15
C ASP A 83 7.35 5.38 8.79
N ALA A 84 6.93 4.77 7.67
CA ALA A 84 7.45 3.49 7.22
C ALA A 84 8.97 3.47 6.98
N ALA A 85 9.59 4.62 6.68
CA ALA A 85 11.02 4.75 6.50
C ALA A 85 11.79 5.13 7.77
N HIS A 86 11.09 5.41 8.90
CA HIS A 86 11.69 5.93 10.13
C HIS A 86 10.95 5.42 11.38
N PHE A 87 10.97 4.10 11.62
CA PHE A 87 10.33 3.53 12.81
C PHE A 87 11.23 2.54 13.56
N THR A 88 10.82 2.27 14.80
CA THR A 88 11.41 1.21 15.65
C THR A 88 10.28 0.47 16.36
N ILE A 89 10.38 -0.85 16.41
CA ILE A 89 9.46 -1.75 17.13
C ILE A 89 10.28 -2.63 18.08
N GLU A 90 9.91 -2.55 19.35
CA GLU A 90 10.49 -3.39 20.42
C GLU A 90 9.37 -4.01 21.26
N PRO A 91 9.53 -5.26 21.68
CA PRO A 91 10.48 -6.24 21.20
C PRO A 91 10.26 -6.58 19.72
N PRO A 92 11.23 -7.24 19.02
CA PRO A 92 11.09 -7.62 17.62
C PRO A 92 9.84 -8.46 17.35
N VAL A 93 9.35 -8.40 16.10
CA VAL A 93 8.13 -9.10 15.65
C VAL A 93 8.46 -10.36 14.83
N ASP A 94 7.53 -11.30 14.79
CA ASP A 94 7.60 -12.52 13.98
C ASP A 94 7.40 -12.24 12.50
N ALA A 95 6.54 -11.25 12.20
CA ALA A 95 6.26 -10.85 10.82
C ALA A 95 5.98 -9.35 10.70
N VAL A 96 6.30 -8.80 9.52
CA VAL A 96 5.82 -7.50 9.06
C VAL A 96 4.94 -7.73 7.84
N PHE A 97 3.75 -7.17 7.89
CA PHE A 97 2.77 -7.16 6.81
C PHE A 97 2.61 -5.73 6.29
N SER A 98 2.41 -5.56 4.97
CA SER A 98 2.09 -4.24 4.40
C SER A 98 1.27 -4.40 3.12
N ASN A 99 0.12 -3.73 3.05
CA ASN A 99 -0.74 -3.78 1.87
C ASN A 99 -1.08 -2.39 1.35
N ALA A 100 -0.79 -2.13 0.07
CA ALA A 100 -1.10 -0.88 -0.65
C ALA A 100 -0.42 0.38 -0.10
N VAL A 101 0.76 0.26 0.52
CA VAL A 101 1.45 1.36 1.22
C VAL A 101 2.79 1.72 0.59
N LEU A 102 3.67 0.74 0.33
CA LEU A 102 5.08 0.99 0.07
C LEU A 102 5.36 1.74 -1.24
N HIS A 103 4.40 1.81 -2.15
CA HIS A 103 4.51 2.66 -3.33
C HIS A 103 4.38 4.16 -3.03
N TRP A 104 3.99 4.55 -1.82
CA TRP A 104 4.02 5.93 -1.33
C TRP A 104 5.33 6.30 -0.65
N VAL A 105 6.22 5.33 -0.44
CA VAL A 105 7.47 5.49 0.31
C VAL A 105 8.65 5.54 -0.66
N LYS A 106 9.07 6.75 -1.05
CA LYS A 106 10.21 6.93 -1.98
C LYS A 106 11.54 6.45 -1.37
N ASN A 107 11.71 6.57 -0.05
CA ASN A 107 12.86 6.01 0.65
C ASN A 107 12.68 4.52 0.92
N ALA A 108 12.65 3.71 -0.15
CA ALA A 108 12.45 2.27 -0.06
C ALA A 108 13.55 1.57 0.77
N SER A 109 14.80 2.02 0.67
CA SER A 109 15.90 1.45 1.47
C SER A 109 15.73 1.75 2.97
N GLY A 110 15.31 2.97 3.34
CA GLY A 110 14.96 3.29 4.72
C GLY A 110 13.85 2.42 5.28
N ALA A 111 12.80 2.19 4.49
CA ALA A 111 11.70 1.29 4.87
C ALA A 111 12.19 -0.15 5.04
N ALA A 112 12.97 -0.68 4.09
CA ALA A 112 13.53 -2.04 4.18
C ALA A 112 14.43 -2.20 5.41
N ALA A 113 15.27 -1.20 5.72
CA ALA A 113 16.12 -1.20 6.91
C ALA A 113 15.29 -1.20 8.21
N CYS A 114 14.20 -0.42 8.28
CA CYS A 114 13.29 -0.43 9.43
C CYS A 114 12.59 -1.77 9.60
N ILE A 115 12.08 -2.35 8.50
CA ILE A 115 11.45 -3.67 8.48
C ILE A 115 12.43 -4.75 8.97
N ALA A 116 13.67 -4.75 8.45
CA ALA A 116 14.68 -5.70 8.85
C ALA A 116 15.04 -5.60 10.35
N ARG A 117 15.14 -4.38 10.90
CA ARG A 117 15.35 -4.18 12.34
C ARG A 117 14.19 -4.68 13.18
N ALA A 118 12.96 -4.41 12.75
CA ALA A 118 11.75 -4.81 13.47
C ALA A 118 11.56 -6.33 13.52
N LEU A 119 12.03 -7.07 12.52
CA LEU A 119 11.90 -8.52 12.47
C LEU A 119 12.93 -9.22 13.39
N ARG A 120 12.48 -10.26 14.09
CA ARG A 120 13.41 -11.21 14.72
C ARG A 120 14.18 -12.01 13.66
N PRO A 121 15.33 -12.64 13.99
CA PRO A 121 15.96 -13.61 13.10
C PRO A 121 14.97 -14.69 12.64
N GLY A 122 14.96 -15.00 11.34
CA GLY A 122 13.99 -15.90 10.71
C GLY A 122 12.57 -15.36 10.53
N GLY A 123 12.28 -14.15 10.97
CA GLY A 123 11.01 -13.46 10.77
C GLY A 123 10.72 -13.17 9.30
N ARG A 124 9.43 -13.05 8.93
CA ARG A 124 9.01 -12.85 7.54
C ARG A 124 8.46 -11.45 7.28
N PHE A 125 8.69 -10.97 6.08
CA PHE A 125 8.08 -9.78 5.51
C PHE A 125 7.19 -10.17 4.35
N VAL A 126 5.93 -9.73 4.36
CA VAL A 126 4.96 -9.97 3.29
C VAL A 126 4.29 -8.67 2.90
N ALA A 127 4.37 -8.30 1.62
CA ALA A 127 3.77 -7.06 1.15
C ALA A 127 3.18 -7.16 -0.25
N GLU A 128 2.20 -6.28 -0.51
CA GLU A 128 1.71 -5.98 -1.85
C GLU A 128 1.55 -4.47 -2.04
N PHE A 129 2.05 -3.95 -3.16
CA PHE A 129 1.95 -2.53 -3.51
C PHE A 129 2.08 -2.33 -5.03
N GLY A 130 1.97 -1.10 -5.52
CA GLY A 130 2.13 -0.81 -6.95
C GLY A 130 3.54 -1.15 -7.44
N GLY A 131 3.65 -1.98 -8.47
CA GLY A 131 4.92 -2.33 -9.11
C GLY A 131 5.11 -1.61 -10.44
N ARG A 132 6.19 -1.91 -11.14
CA ARG A 132 6.53 -1.30 -12.45
C ARG A 132 5.38 -1.44 -13.43
N GLY A 133 4.99 -0.31 -14.05
CA GLY A 133 3.89 -0.23 -14.99
C GLY A 133 2.50 -0.05 -14.33
N ASN A 134 2.42 0.05 -12.99
CA ASN A 134 1.15 0.34 -12.30
C ASN A 134 0.58 1.68 -12.76
N ILE A 135 -0.66 1.68 -13.24
CA ILE A 135 -1.37 2.84 -13.80
C ILE A 135 -0.54 3.63 -14.85
N GLN A 136 0.27 2.94 -15.63
CA GLN A 136 1.17 3.61 -16.58
C GLN A 136 0.42 4.54 -17.55
N PRO A 137 -0.74 4.17 -18.14
CA PRO A 137 -1.48 5.08 -19.01
C PRO A 137 -1.93 6.36 -18.31
N VAL A 138 -2.27 6.29 -17.01
CA VAL A 138 -2.62 7.49 -16.22
C VAL A 138 -1.38 8.37 -16.05
N VAL A 139 -0.23 7.79 -15.73
CA VAL A 139 1.05 8.51 -15.58
C VAL A 139 1.45 9.21 -16.89
N ASP A 140 1.30 8.51 -18.03
CA ASP A 140 1.62 9.05 -19.35
C ASP A 140 0.73 10.27 -19.68
N VAL A 141 -0.57 10.17 -19.45
CA VAL A 141 -1.51 11.28 -19.65
C VAL A 141 -1.27 12.44 -18.67
N LEU A 142 -0.85 12.15 -17.44
CA LEU A 142 -0.44 13.21 -16.50
C LEU A 142 0.75 13.99 -17.05
N HIS A 143 1.75 13.32 -17.62
CA HIS A 143 2.89 13.99 -18.27
C HIS A 143 2.49 14.78 -19.53
N GLU A 144 1.53 14.30 -20.32
CA GLU A 144 1.00 15.03 -21.47
C GLU A 144 0.27 16.33 -21.07
N VAL A 145 -0.54 16.26 -20.00
CA VAL A 145 -1.41 17.36 -19.58
C VAL A 145 -0.68 18.40 -18.73
N LEU A 146 0.25 17.96 -17.89
CA LEU A 146 0.95 18.81 -16.90
C LEU A 146 2.39 19.16 -17.32
N GLY A 147 2.95 18.46 -18.32
CA GLY A 147 4.38 18.46 -18.61
C GLY A 147 5.15 17.50 -17.67
N PRO A 148 6.47 17.53 -17.68
CA PRO A 148 7.28 16.73 -16.78
C PRO A 148 6.93 17.03 -15.31
N VAL A 149 6.34 16.06 -14.64
CA VAL A 149 5.92 16.17 -13.23
C VAL A 149 6.46 14.99 -12.44
N GLU A 150 7.05 15.29 -11.29
CA GLU A 150 7.44 14.23 -10.37
C GLU A 150 6.22 13.69 -9.65
N THR A 151 5.93 12.39 -9.83
CA THR A 151 4.84 11.73 -9.13
C THR A 151 5.27 11.33 -7.71
N PRO A 152 4.34 11.25 -6.75
CA PRO A 152 4.64 10.82 -5.38
C PRO A 152 4.90 9.30 -5.30
N TRP A 153 4.66 8.56 -6.37
CA TRP A 153 4.69 7.10 -6.36
C TRP A 153 6.07 6.53 -6.68
N TYR A 154 6.34 5.37 -6.09
CA TYR A 154 7.47 4.50 -6.34
C TYR A 154 6.97 3.14 -6.84
N TYR A 155 7.18 2.83 -8.12
CA TYR A 155 6.73 1.61 -8.76
C TYR A 155 7.93 0.78 -9.26
N PRO A 156 8.60 0.01 -8.39
CA PRO A 156 9.77 -0.78 -8.76
C PRO A 156 9.39 -2.03 -9.55
N SER A 157 10.36 -2.55 -10.30
CA SER A 157 10.33 -3.93 -10.78
C SER A 157 10.62 -4.91 -9.65
N ILE A 158 10.38 -6.22 -9.89
CA ILE A 158 10.77 -7.29 -8.96
C ILE A 158 12.27 -7.20 -8.64
N GLY A 159 13.13 -7.08 -9.65
CA GLY A 159 14.58 -7.06 -9.46
C GLY A 159 15.06 -5.86 -8.65
N GLU A 160 14.52 -4.66 -8.93
CA GLU A 160 14.86 -3.45 -8.17
C GLU A 160 14.49 -3.58 -6.69
N TYR A 161 13.28 -4.05 -6.39
CA TYR A 161 12.84 -4.15 -5.00
C TYR A 161 13.51 -5.31 -4.25
N ALA A 162 13.78 -6.44 -4.94
CA ALA A 162 14.55 -7.54 -4.39
C ALA A 162 15.96 -7.08 -3.97
N THR A 163 16.64 -6.31 -4.83
CA THR A 163 17.95 -5.73 -4.52
C THR A 163 17.89 -4.81 -3.29
N VAL A 164 16.85 -3.98 -3.16
CA VAL A 164 16.65 -3.13 -1.97
C VAL A 164 16.51 -3.98 -0.71
N LEU A 165 15.77 -5.08 -0.77
CA LEU A 165 15.59 -5.98 0.37
C LEU A 165 16.91 -6.68 0.76
N GLU A 166 17.63 -7.25 -0.20
CA GLU A 166 18.91 -7.95 0.04
C GLU A 166 19.97 -7.01 0.65
N GLN A 167 20.08 -5.78 0.13
CA GLN A 167 20.99 -4.77 0.69
C GLN A 167 20.68 -4.38 2.14
N ASN A 168 19.47 -4.68 2.61
CA ASN A 168 19.02 -4.42 3.99
C ASN A 168 18.85 -5.70 4.83
N GLY A 169 19.41 -6.84 4.39
CA GLY A 169 19.42 -8.09 5.16
C GLY A 169 18.10 -8.88 5.15
N LEU A 170 17.27 -8.64 4.15
CA LEU A 170 16.03 -9.39 3.90
C LEU A 170 16.20 -10.21 2.62
N GLU A 171 16.10 -11.52 2.71
CA GLU A 171 16.20 -12.44 1.58
C GLU A 171 14.84 -12.62 0.91
N PRO A 172 14.65 -12.16 -0.36
CA PRO A 172 13.42 -12.41 -1.11
C PRO A 172 13.26 -13.90 -1.40
N GLN A 173 12.13 -14.46 -1.00
CA GLN A 173 11.80 -15.88 -1.21
C GLN A 173 10.88 -16.08 -2.40
N GLN A 174 9.92 -15.15 -2.56
CA GLN A 174 8.92 -15.20 -3.61
C GLN A 174 8.57 -13.77 -4.03
N ALA A 175 8.36 -13.56 -5.33
CA ALA A 175 7.90 -12.28 -5.85
C ALA A 175 7.06 -12.47 -7.12
N TRP A 176 5.99 -11.68 -7.24
CA TRP A 176 5.09 -11.66 -8.40
C TRP A 176 4.79 -10.24 -8.82
N LEU A 177 4.65 -10.05 -10.13
CA LEU A 177 4.09 -8.84 -10.71
C LEU A 177 2.77 -9.22 -11.38
N ILE A 178 1.65 -8.71 -10.83
CA ILE A 178 0.29 -9.18 -11.12
C ILE A 178 -0.50 -8.03 -11.73
N ASP A 179 -0.98 -8.22 -12.96
CA ASP A 179 -1.93 -7.28 -13.56
C ASP A 179 -3.29 -7.45 -12.87
N ARG A 180 -3.86 -6.32 -12.45
CA ARG A 180 -5.11 -6.27 -11.69
C ARG A 180 -5.97 -5.12 -12.19
N PRO A 181 -6.57 -5.23 -13.38
CA PRO A 181 -7.53 -4.24 -13.84
C PRO A 181 -8.61 -4.03 -12.77
N THR A 182 -8.78 -2.80 -12.32
CA THR A 182 -9.67 -2.48 -11.21
C THR A 182 -10.76 -1.52 -11.66
N PRO A 183 -12.04 -1.90 -11.57
CA PRO A 183 -13.14 -1.03 -11.92
C PRO A 183 -13.26 0.12 -10.92
N VAL A 184 -13.60 1.30 -11.43
CA VAL A 184 -14.00 2.48 -10.66
C VAL A 184 -15.35 2.94 -11.19
N GLU A 185 -16.33 2.93 -10.31
CA GLU A 185 -17.72 3.19 -10.68
C GLU A 185 -18.00 4.69 -10.86
N GLY A 186 -19.03 4.96 -11.68
CA GLY A 186 -19.56 6.29 -11.93
C GLY A 186 -18.86 7.04 -13.06
N GLU A 187 -19.58 7.96 -13.67
CA GLU A 187 -19.10 8.76 -14.80
C GLU A 187 -17.88 9.60 -14.42
N ASP A 188 -17.85 10.16 -13.21
CA ASP A 188 -16.75 10.94 -12.64
C ASP A 188 -15.73 10.08 -11.87
N GLY A 189 -15.82 8.74 -11.93
CA GLY A 189 -14.98 7.84 -11.15
C GLY A 189 -13.48 8.08 -11.33
N MET A 190 -13.02 8.40 -12.54
CA MET A 190 -11.63 8.77 -12.79
C MET A 190 -11.25 10.11 -12.15
N VAL A 191 -12.14 11.10 -12.22
CA VAL A 191 -11.92 12.44 -11.59
C VAL A 191 -11.83 12.28 -10.08
N ASP A 192 -12.71 11.51 -9.48
CA ASP A 192 -12.72 11.22 -8.05
C ASP A 192 -11.43 10.47 -7.63
N TRP A 193 -11.01 9.50 -8.42
CA TRP A 193 -9.76 8.76 -8.18
C TRP A 193 -8.54 9.70 -8.24
N LEU A 194 -8.46 10.55 -9.28
CA LEU A 194 -7.38 11.54 -9.41
C LEU A 194 -7.37 12.52 -8.24
N ALA A 195 -8.53 13.03 -7.84
CA ALA A 195 -8.66 13.94 -6.71
C ALA A 195 -8.19 13.31 -5.39
N MET A 196 -8.34 12.00 -5.23
CA MET A 196 -7.93 11.26 -4.03
C MET A 196 -6.46 10.89 -4.05
N PHE A 197 -5.97 10.29 -5.13
CA PHE A 197 -4.65 9.66 -5.20
C PHE A 197 -3.60 10.50 -5.93
N ALA A 198 -4.01 11.45 -6.78
CA ALA A 198 -3.12 12.33 -7.54
C ALA A 198 -3.30 13.80 -7.13
N ARG A 199 -3.29 14.08 -5.83
CA ARG A 199 -3.54 15.42 -5.25
C ARG A 199 -2.60 16.52 -5.72
N PHE A 200 -1.49 16.18 -6.35
CA PHE A 200 -0.58 17.12 -7.00
C PHE A 200 -1.14 17.67 -8.33
N VAL A 201 -2.20 17.05 -8.87
CA VAL A 201 -2.90 17.53 -10.07
C VAL A 201 -3.78 18.73 -9.70
N PRO A 202 -3.62 19.88 -10.38
CA PRO A 202 -4.50 21.02 -10.17
C PRO A 202 -5.97 20.67 -10.47
N LYS A 203 -6.90 21.13 -9.64
CA LYS A 203 -8.32 20.79 -9.74
C LYS A 203 -8.93 21.09 -11.12
N ASP A 204 -8.50 22.18 -11.76
CA ASP A 204 -8.91 22.59 -13.11
C ASP A 204 -8.36 21.67 -14.23
N ARG A 205 -7.46 20.75 -13.91
CA ARG A 205 -6.87 19.79 -14.84
C ARG A 205 -7.43 18.37 -14.72
N LEU A 206 -8.15 18.06 -13.65
CA LEU A 206 -8.66 16.69 -13.38
C LEU A 206 -9.53 16.16 -14.52
N HIS A 207 -10.52 16.95 -14.97
CA HIS A 207 -11.38 16.58 -16.09
C HIS A 207 -10.60 16.40 -17.39
N LYS A 208 -9.62 17.26 -17.65
CA LYS A 208 -8.79 17.14 -18.86
C LYS A 208 -7.99 15.84 -18.88
N VAL A 209 -7.49 15.36 -17.73
CA VAL A 209 -6.81 14.05 -17.62
C VAL A 209 -7.82 12.93 -17.84
N ALA A 210 -8.98 12.99 -17.19
CA ALA A 210 -10.04 11.98 -17.35
C ALA A 210 -10.53 11.87 -18.80
N ASP A 211 -10.76 13.01 -19.48
CA ASP A 211 -11.20 13.04 -20.89
C ASP A 211 -10.20 12.38 -21.83
N ARG A 212 -8.90 12.53 -21.59
CA ARG A 212 -7.84 11.87 -22.38
C ARG A 212 -7.83 10.35 -22.19
N LEU A 213 -8.18 9.88 -20.99
CA LEU A 213 -8.24 8.45 -20.68
C LEU A 213 -9.57 7.81 -21.12
N ARG A 214 -10.63 8.58 -21.37
CA ARG A 214 -11.99 8.09 -21.58
C ARG A 214 -12.07 7.05 -22.70
N ALA A 215 -11.43 7.29 -23.82
CA ALA A 215 -11.51 6.38 -24.97
C ALA A 215 -10.95 4.98 -24.72
N THR A 216 -10.01 4.84 -23.79
CA THR A 216 -9.30 3.58 -23.51
C THR A 216 -9.70 2.96 -22.17
N HIS A 217 -10.15 3.76 -21.20
CA HIS A 217 -10.37 3.32 -19.82
C HIS A 217 -11.84 3.40 -19.36
N TYR A 218 -12.75 3.95 -20.19
CA TYR A 218 -14.16 4.03 -19.86
C TYR A 218 -15.01 3.23 -20.86
N LYS A 219 -15.64 2.18 -20.38
CA LYS A 219 -16.49 1.31 -21.20
C LYS A 219 -17.71 0.90 -20.40
N ASP A 220 -18.89 0.91 -21.07
CA ASP A 220 -20.16 0.46 -20.49
C ASP A 220 -20.50 1.10 -19.13
N GLY A 221 -20.16 2.39 -18.95
CA GLY A 221 -20.42 3.12 -17.71
C GLY A 221 -19.38 2.94 -16.60
N VAL A 222 -18.30 2.19 -16.85
CA VAL A 222 -17.29 1.83 -15.85
C VAL A 222 -15.90 2.24 -16.33
N TRP A 223 -15.16 2.91 -15.47
CA TRP A 223 -13.73 3.14 -15.63
C TRP A 223 -12.94 1.90 -15.21
N THR A 224 -11.83 1.62 -15.87
CA THR A 224 -10.91 0.56 -15.47
C THR A 224 -9.50 1.13 -15.31
N LEU A 225 -8.92 0.98 -14.12
CA LEU A 225 -7.54 1.34 -13.83
C LEU A 225 -6.62 0.14 -14.07
N ASP A 226 -5.52 0.35 -14.79
CA ASP A 226 -4.51 -0.66 -15.06
C ASP A 226 -3.57 -0.85 -13.88
N TYR A 227 -4.13 -1.30 -12.74
CA TYR A 227 -3.28 -1.62 -11.60
C TYR A 227 -2.36 -2.80 -11.90
N ARG A 228 -1.11 -2.64 -11.51
CA ARG A 228 -0.10 -3.70 -11.57
C ARG A 228 0.60 -3.80 -10.24
N ARG A 229 0.42 -4.93 -9.56
CA ARG A 229 0.82 -5.11 -8.17
C ARG A 229 2.08 -5.96 -8.05
N LEU A 230 3.09 -5.42 -7.36
CA LEU A 230 4.23 -6.18 -6.89
C LEU A 230 3.85 -6.79 -5.54
N ARG A 231 3.87 -8.11 -5.48
CA ARG A 231 3.69 -8.90 -4.26
C ARG A 231 5.00 -9.58 -3.93
N ILE A 232 5.40 -9.56 -2.67
CA ILE A 232 6.69 -10.09 -2.26
C ILE A 232 6.64 -10.74 -0.88
N VAL A 233 7.36 -11.84 -0.73
CA VAL A 233 7.66 -12.52 0.54
C VAL A 233 9.17 -12.56 0.70
N ALA A 234 9.66 -12.07 1.84
CA ALA A 234 11.07 -12.10 2.18
C ALA A 234 11.27 -12.57 3.64
N ARG A 235 12.48 -13.02 3.99
CA ARG A 235 12.85 -13.41 5.35
C ARG A 235 14.10 -12.67 5.80
N LYS A 236 14.12 -12.35 7.09
CA LYS A 236 15.38 -11.98 7.75
C LYS A 236 16.19 -13.25 8.00
N ALA A 237 17.48 -13.22 7.67
CA ALA A 237 18.37 -14.38 7.91
C ALA A 237 18.26 -14.84 9.37
N ALA A 238 18.19 -16.16 9.56
CA ALA A 238 18.38 -16.79 10.87
C ALA A 238 19.88 -16.80 11.13
N LEU A 239 20.36 -15.99 12.07
CA LEU A 239 21.75 -16.03 12.56
C LEU A 239 21.95 -17.26 13.43
#